data_35d1e46d428e2d3ce93e3429d29ee63c
#
_entry.id   35d1e46d428e2d3ce93e3429d29ee63c
#
_cell.length_a   1.000
_cell.length_b   1.000
_cell.length_c   1.000
_cell.angle_alpha   90.00
_cell.angle_beta   90.00
_cell.angle_gamma   90.00
#
_symmetry.space_group_name_H-M   'P 1'
#
loop_
_entity.id
_entity.type
_entity.pdbx_description
1 polymer ?
#
loop_
_entity_poly.entity_id
_entity_poly.type
_entity_poly.pdbx_seq_one_letter_code
_entity_poly.pdbx_strand_id
1 'polypeptide(L)'
;MIGSFIGLLPGLGGAMADWLAYGATVASNPNEKFGNGNVRGVVGAEGANNAQKAASFIPTVLFGIPGASFAAILMGLFLYLGIDLGSPDTFEDKQLFNSMTYAFLLGTIITAVICYGLAYFAGWVTRVPYVYYFPFILAVIVWATLQYSGGWEDLAVLLAFSIFGLLCKKFHVSRPALLIGYLLSDRIYN
;
A
#
# COMPACT_ATOMS: atom_id res chain seq x y z
N MET A 1 12.00 -3.30 9.65
CA MET A 1 12.12 -2.09 10.48
C MET A 1 11.55 -0.83 9.80
N ILE A 2 11.97 -0.44 8.58
CA ILE A 2 11.44 0.76 7.88
C ILE A 2 9.92 0.71 7.75
N GLY A 3 9.38 -0.41 7.23
CA GLY A 3 7.94 -0.57 7.08
C GLY A 3 7.17 -0.48 8.40
N SER A 4 7.68 -1.11 9.47
CA SER A 4 7.03 -1.05 10.78
C SER A 4 7.00 0.40 11.33
N PHE A 5 8.08 1.14 11.16
CA PHE A 5 8.13 2.53 11.61
C PHE A 5 7.13 3.42 10.85
N ILE A 6 7.09 3.26 9.53
CA ILE A 6 6.15 4.02 8.67
C ILE A 6 4.69 3.62 8.96
N GLY A 7 4.45 2.34 9.25
CA GLY A 7 3.11 1.85 9.58
C GLY A 7 2.52 2.42 10.86
N LEU A 8 3.35 2.80 11.82
CA LEU A 8 2.90 3.46 13.06
C LEU A 8 2.44 4.91 12.81
N LEU A 9 2.83 5.51 11.69
CA LEU A 9 2.45 6.87 11.33
C LEU A 9 1.21 6.84 10.42
N PRO A 10 0.03 7.21 10.93
CA PRO A 10 -1.19 7.16 10.14
C PRO A 10 -1.11 8.11 8.93
N GLY A 11 -1.65 7.66 7.79
CA GLY A 11 -1.77 8.46 6.58
C GLY A 11 -0.57 8.48 5.63
N LEU A 12 0.58 7.88 5.98
CA LEU A 12 1.73 7.84 5.06
C LEU A 12 1.60 6.79 3.95
N GLY A 13 0.78 5.76 4.16
CA GLY A 13 0.48 4.74 3.16
C GLY A 13 1.61 3.75 2.85
N GLY A 14 1.25 2.62 2.22
CA GLY A 14 2.19 1.56 1.86
C GLY A 14 3.20 1.96 0.79
N ALA A 15 2.78 2.77 -0.17
CA ALA A 15 3.65 3.19 -1.28
C ALA A 15 4.93 3.90 -0.81
N MET A 16 4.83 4.69 0.27
CA MET A 16 5.99 5.36 0.85
C MET A 16 6.94 4.35 1.51
N ALA A 17 6.40 3.35 2.20
CA ALA A 17 7.20 2.28 2.80
C ALA A 17 8.01 1.50 1.77
N ASP A 18 7.38 1.16 0.64
CA ASP A 18 7.99 0.41 -0.47
C ASP A 18 9.18 1.17 -1.05
N TRP A 19 8.99 2.44 -1.38
CA TRP A 19 10.05 3.25 -2.01
C TRP A 19 11.20 3.56 -1.07
N LEU A 20 10.93 3.86 0.19
CA LEU A 20 11.98 4.10 1.20
C LEU A 20 12.78 2.83 1.48
N ALA A 21 12.10 1.68 1.58
CA ALA A 21 12.77 0.41 1.77
C ALA A 21 13.58 -0.02 0.55
N TYR A 22 13.03 0.21 -0.67
CA TYR A 22 13.80 0.00 -1.90
C TYR A 22 15.06 0.86 -1.93
N GLY A 23 14.93 2.17 -1.66
CA GLY A 23 16.06 3.09 -1.60
C GLY A 23 17.11 2.68 -0.57
N ALA A 24 16.68 2.26 0.62
CA ALA A 24 17.57 1.75 1.66
C ALA A 24 18.27 0.46 1.24
N THR A 25 17.56 -0.45 0.54
CA THR A 25 18.14 -1.69 0.00
C THR A 25 19.22 -1.39 -1.04
N VAL A 26 18.95 -0.45 -1.95
CA VAL A 26 19.93 0.00 -2.95
C VAL A 26 21.16 0.62 -2.27
N ALA A 27 20.95 1.52 -1.31
CA ALA A 27 22.04 2.19 -0.60
C ALA A 27 22.91 1.21 0.22
N SER A 28 22.31 0.15 0.75
CA SER A 28 23.03 -0.87 1.53
C SER A 28 23.80 -1.87 0.66
N ASN A 29 23.57 -1.89 -0.66
CA ASN A 29 24.22 -2.81 -1.58
C ASN A 29 24.79 -2.06 -2.81
N PRO A 30 25.77 -1.18 -2.62
CA PRO A 30 26.26 -0.29 -3.69
C PRO A 30 26.94 -1.03 -4.85
N ASN A 31 27.41 -2.25 -4.63
CA ASN A 31 28.08 -3.07 -5.63
C ASN A 31 27.12 -3.87 -6.51
N GLU A 32 25.82 -3.84 -6.23
CA GLU A 32 24.82 -4.58 -6.98
C GLU A 32 24.06 -3.68 -7.95
N LYS A 33 23.70 -4.22 -9.11
CA LYS A 33 22.88 -3.51 -10.09
C LYS A 33 21.39 -3.74 -9.78
N PHE A 34 20.68 -2.66 -9.51
CA PHE A 34 19.23 -2.65 -9.31
C PHE A 34 18.52 -2.16 -10.59
N GLY A 35 17.23 -2.48 -10.72
CA GLY A 35 16.42 -2.12 -11.90
C GLY A 35 16.42 -3.16 -13.02
N ASN A 36 17.27 -4.18 -12.97
CA ASN A 36 17.39 -5.24 -13.97
C ASN A 36 17.06 -6.63 -13.40
N GLY A 37 16.03 -6.73 -12.54
CA GLY A 37 15.57 -8.00 -11.98
C GLY A 37 16.29 -8.45 -10.71
N ASN A 38 16.93 -7.56 -9.98
CA ASN A 38 17.56 -7.89 -8.70
C ASN A 38 16.47 -8.19 -7.64
N VAL A 39 16.45 -9.45 -7.18
CA VAL A 39 15.46 -9.96 -6.21
C VAL A 39 15.50 -9.22 -4.88
N ARG A 40 16.67 -8.73 -4.44
CA ARG A 40 16.80 -7.99 -3.18
C ARG A 40 15.99 -6.72 -3.16
N GLY A 41 15.86 -6.03 -4.32
CA GLY A 41 15.03 -4.85 -4.43
C GLY A 41 13.55 -5.15 -4.18
N VAL A 42 13.07 -6.28 -4.72
CA VAL A 42 11.69 -6.72 -4.52
C VAL A 42 11.46 -7.15 -3.07
N VAL A 43 12.34 -8.00 -2.53
CA VAL A 43 12.22 -8.50 -1.14
C VAL A 43 12.27 -7.36 -0.13
N GLY A 44 13.12 -6.36 -0.35
CA GLY A 44 13.23 -5.20 0.52
C GLY A 44 11.95 -4.36 0.55
N ALA A 45 11.38 -4.06 -0.61
CA ALA A 45 10.14 -3.30 -0.75
C ALA A 45 8.94 -4.08 -0.20
N GLU A 46 8.72 -5.31 -0.67
CA GLU A 46 7.58 -6.13 -0.27
C GLU A 46 7.60 -6.51 1.21
N GLY A 47 8.80 -6.77 1.76
CA GLY A 47 8.97 -7.02 3.18
C GLY A 47 8.61 -5.79 4.03
N ALA A 48 8.92 -4.59 3.56
CA ALA A 48 8.53 -3.34 4.21
C ALA A 48 7.02 -3.09 4.10
N ASN A 49 6.40 -3.39 2.96
CA ASN A 49 4.96 -3.28 2.75
C ASN A 49 4.18 -4.15 3.75
N ASN A 50 4.56 -5.41 3.89
CA ASN A 50 3.93 -6.31 4.85
C ASN A 50 4.12 -5.84 6.30
N ALA A 51 5.32 -5.41 6.66
CA ALA A 51 5.61 -4.87 7.99
C ALA A 51 4.84 -3.57 8.26
N GLN A 52 4.64 -2.71 7.26
CA GLN A 52 3.84 -1.49 7.34
C GLN A 52 2.38 -1.81 7.60
N LYS A 53 1.79 -2.77 6.89
CA LYS A 53 0.40 -3.17 7.10
C LYS A 53 0.17 -3.68 8.52
N ALA A 54 1.05 -4.56 9.01
CA ALA A 54 0.95 -5.06 10.38
C ALA A 54 1.08 -3.94 11.41
N ALA A 55 2.03 -3.02 11.23
CA ALA A 55 2.24 -1.91 12.15
C ALA A 55 1.12 -0.86 12.11
N SER A 56 0.50 -0.62 10.94
CA SER A 56 -0.62 0.32 10.80
C SER A 56 -1.90 -0.14 11.52
N PHE A 57 -1.96 -1.40 11.87
CA PHE A 57 -3.05 -1.94 12.67
C PHE A 57 -3.00 -1.44 14.13
N ILE A 58 -1.80 -1.17 14.63
CA ILE A 58 -1.60 -0.69 16.00
C ILE A 58 -2.34 0.65 16.23
N PRO A 59 -2.07 1.74 15.51
CA PRO A 59 -2.81 3.00 15.71
C PRO A 59 -4.30 2.87 15.40
N THR A 60 -4.69 1.96 14.48
CA THR A 60 -6.09 1.74 14.16
C THR A 60 -6.85 1.14 15.34
N VAL A 61 -6.29 0.13 15.98
CA VAL A 61 -6.93 -0.52 17.14
C VAL A 61 -6.81 0.35 18.38
N LEU A 62 -5.63 0.95 18.63
CA LEU A 62 -5.37 1.71 19.85
C LEU A 62 -6.06 3.07 19.88
N PHE A 63 -6.14 3.76 18.76
CA PHE A 63 -6.60 5.15 18.72
C PHE A 63 -7.82 5.36 17.82
N GLY A 64 -8.33 4.31 17.17
CA GLY A 64 -9.39 4.45 16.19
C GLY A 64 -8.97 5.29 14.95
N ILE A 65 -7.67 5.41 14.70
CA ILE A 65 -7.13 6.18 13.58
C ILE A 65 -6.61 5.22 12.52
N PRO A 66 -7.28 5.09 11.35
CA PRO A 66 -6.86 4.13 10.34
C PRO A 66 -5.51 4.52 9.73
N GLY A 67 -4.50 3.67 9.92
CA GLY A 67 -3.17 3.87 9.38
C GLY A 67 -3.03 3.56 7.87
N ALA A 68 -4.03 2.89 7.28
CA ALA A 68 -4.05 2.51 5.87
C ALA A 68 -5.49 2.30 5.40
N SER A 69 -5.71 2.30 4.07
CA SER A 69 -7.05 2.15 3.48
C SER A 69 -7.76 0.87 3.92
N PHE A 70 -7.05 -0.26 3.99
CA PHE A 70 -7.64 -1.52 4.46
C PHE A 70 -8.04 -1.45 5.93
N ALA A 71 -7.30 -0.71 6.75
CA ALA A 71 -7.61 -0.52 8.18
C ALA A 71 -8.87 0.33 8.36
N ALA A 72 -9.12 1.30 7.47
CA ALA A 72 -10.36 2.08 7.46
C ALA A 72 -11.58 1.20 7.13
N ILE A 73 -11.46 0.30 6.15
CA ILE A 73 -12.52 -0.66 5.80
C ILE A 73 -12.79 -1.61 6.98
N LEU A 74 -11.73 -2.10 7.60
CA LEU A 74 -11.83 -3.00 8.75
C LEU A 74 -12.47 -2.29 9.95
N MET A 75 -12.10 -1.05 10.21
CA MET A 75 -12.71 -0.22 11.25
C MET A 75 -14.21 -0.03 11.01
N GLY A 76 -14.61 0.24 9.75
CA GLY A 76 -16.03 0.32 9.39
C GLY A 76 -16.79 -0.99 9.65
N LEU A 77 -16.15 -2.14 9.38
CA LEU A 77 -16.73 -3.46 9.69
C LEU A 77 -16.90 -3.65 11.20
N PHE A 78 -15.91 -3.28 12.02
CA PHE A 78 -16.00 -3.39 13.47
C PHE A 78 -17.09 -2.48 14.03
N LEU A 79 -17.19 -1.24 13.54
CA LEU A 79 -18.29 -0.33 13.92
C LEU A 79 -19.66 -0.92 13.56
N TYR A 80 -19.79 -1.56 12.41
CA TYR A 80 -21.02 -2.25 12.02
C TYR A 80 -21.38 -3.40 12.98
N LEU A 81 -20.37 -4.07 13.53
CA LEU A 81 -20.54 -5.12 14.55
C LEU A 81 -20.75 -4.56 15.98
N GLY A 82 -20.80 -3.25 16.14
CA GLY A 82 -20.95 -2.58 17.43
C GLY A 82 -19.64 -2.51 18.24
N ILE A 83 -18.50 -2.74 17.61
CA ILE A 83 -17.17 -2.69 18.24
C ILE A 83 -16.51 -1.36 17.83
N ASP A 84 -16.31 -0.47 18.80
CA ASP A 84 -15.67 0.83 18.59
C ASP A 84 -14.17 0.72 18.86
N LEU A 85 -13.38 0.59 17.77
CA LEU A 85 -11.92 0.56 17.87
C LEU A 85 -11.41 1.94 18.34
N GLY A 86 -10.47 1.91 19.27
CA GLY A 86 -9.94 3.13 19.91
C GLY A 86 -10.65 3.52 21.20
N SER A 87 -11.75 2.83 21.57
CA SER A 87 -12.35 3.01 22.88
C SER A 87 -11.57 2.25 23.98
N PRO A 88 -11.54 2.78 25.23
CA PRO A 88 -10.89 2.07 26.34
C PRO A 88 -11.46 0.66 26.56
N ASP A 89 -12.78 0.49 26.42
CA ASP A 89 -13.46 -0.79 26.62
C ASP A 89 -12.97 -1.88 25.65
N THR A 90 -12.63 -1.49 24.42
CA THR A 90 -12.07 -2.42 23.39
C THR A 90 -10.68 -2.94 23.80
N PHE A 91 -9.90 -2.16 24.54
CA PHE A 91 -8.58 -2.60 25.03
C PHE A 91 -8.66 -3.54 26.20
N GLU A 92 -9.65 -3.36 27.08
CA GLU A 92 -9.83 -4.17 28.26
C GLU A 92 -10.41 -5.54 27.91
N ASP A 93 -11.04 -5.68 26.73
CA ASP A 93 -11.55 -6.96 26.24
C ASP A 93 -10.43 -7.83 25.67
N LYS A 94 -9.80 -8.60 26.59
CA LYS A 94 -8.74 -9.57 26.24
C LYS A 94 -9.23 -10.63 25.25
N GLN A 95 -10.51 -10.98 25.27
CA GLN A 95 -11.05 -12.01 24.38
C GLN A 95 -11.12 -11.48 22.95
N LEU A 96 -11.57 -10.24 22.77
CA LEU A 96 -11.59 -9.58 21.47
C LEU A 96 -10.17 -9.44 20.91
N PHE A 97 -9.23 -8.93 21.72
CA PHE A 97 -7.83 -8.74 21.30
C PHE A 97 -7.16 -10.06 20.90
N ASN A 98 -7.35 -11.10 21.68
CA ASN A 98 -6.83 -12.43 21.34
C ASN A 98 -7.46 -12.98 20.06
N SER A 99 -8.77 -12.83 19.89
CA SER A 99 -9.48 -13.27 18.68
C SER A 99 -8.97 -12.56 17.43
N MET A 100 -8.73 -11.25 17.50
CA MET A 100 -8.12 -10.47 16.40
C MET A 100 -6.70 -10.96 16.09
N THR A 101 -5.90 -11.21 17.11
CA THR A 101 -4.53 -11.72 16.96
C THR A 101 -4.51 -13.10 16.29
N TYR A 102 -5.35 -14.02 16.74
CA TYR A 102 -5.46 -15.34 16.11
C TYR A 102 -6.00 -15.26 14.68
N ALA A 103 -7.00 -14.43 14.42
CA ALA A 103 -7.51 -14.23 13.07
C ALA A 103 -6.43 -13.67 12.13
N PHE A 104 -5.61 -12.74 12.60
CA PHE A 104 -4.50 -12.18 11.84
C PHE A 104 -3.42 -13.22 11.55
N LEU A 105 -3.03 -14.03 12.55
CA LEU A 105 -2.04 -15.10 12.38
C LEU A 105 -2.54 -16.18 11.41
N LEU A 106 -3.77 -16.67 11.60
CA LEU A 106 -4.36 -17.67 10.70
C LEU A 106 -4.52 -17.13 9.29
N GLY A 107 -5.02 -15.90 9.15
CA GLY A 107 -5.14 -15.23 7.86
C GLY A 107 -3.80 -15.11 7.14
N THR A 108 -2.72 -14.78 7.85
CA THR A 108 -1.37 -14.69 7.27
C THR A 108 -0.89 -16.06 6.77
N ILE A 109 -1.10 -17.13 7.55
CA ILE A 109 -0.71 -18.48 7.15
C ILE A 109 -1.51 -18.92 5.91
N ILE A 110 -2.82 -18.76 5.94
CA ILE A 110 -3.70 -19.13 4.81
C ILE A 110 -3.31 -18.36 3.55
N THR A 111 -3.09 -17.04 3.69
CA THR A 111 -2.67 -16.19 2.58
C THR A 111 -1.32 -16.63 2.03
N ALA A 112 -0.35 -16.96 2.88
CA ALA A 112 0.96 -17.43 2.44
C ALA A 112 0.86 -18.72 1.62
N VAL A 113 0.05 -19.69 2.05
CA VAL A 113 -0.19 -20.94 1.32
C VAL A 113 -0.84 -20.68 -0.03
N ILE A 114 -1.90 -19.87 -0.06
CA ILE A 114 -2.61 -19.51 -1.30
C ILE A 114 -1.68 -18.76 -2.25
N CYS A 115 -0.96 -17.74 -1.76
CA CYS A 115 -0.05 -16.94 -2.58
C CYS A 115 1.12 -17.77 -3.12
N TYR A 116 1.62 -18.75 -2.36
CA TYR A 116 2.65 -19.67 -2.84
C TYR A 116 2.17 -20.48 -4.04
N GLY A 117 0.95 -21.02 -3.98
CA GLY A 117 0.33 -21.71 -5.12
C GLY A 117 0.06 -20.79 -6.31
N LEU A 118 -0.44 -19.58 -6.05
CA LEU A 118 -0.70 -18.58 -7.08
C LEU A 118 0.56 -17.99 -7.71
N ALA A 119 1.70 -18.00 -7.02
CA ALA A 119 2.97 -17.48 -7.53
C ALA A 119 3.40 -18.18 -8.82
N TYR A 120 3.16 -19.50 -8.91
CA TYR A 120 3.42 -20.26 -10.13
C TYR A 120 2.56 -19.79 -11.31
N PHE A 121 1.27 -19.55 -11.05
CA PHE A 121 0.34 -19.03 -12.07
C PHE A 121 0.67 -17.57 -12.43
N ALA A 122 1.00 -16.73 -11.45
CA ALA A 122 1.40 -15.34 -11.66
C ALA A 122 2.64 -15.27 -12.57
N GLY A 123 3.62 -16.17 -12.42
CA GLY A 123 4.77 -16.28 -13.30
C GLY A 123 4.43 -16.60 -14.77
N TRP A 124 3.31 -17.27 -15.01
CA TRP A 124 2.80 -17.48 -16.37
C TRP A 124 2.13 -16.22 -16.93
N VAL A 125 1.34 -15.53 -16.12
CA VAL A 125 0.66 -14.27 -16.51
C VAL A 125 1.67 -13.19 -16.88
N THR A 126 2.81 -13.09 -16.19
CA THR A 126 3.85 -12.09 -16.48
C THR A 126 4.53 -12.29 -17.85
N ARG A 127 4.37 -13.45 -18.49
CA ARG A 127 4.88 -13.71 -19.86
C ARG A 127 4.00 -13.07 -20.95
N VAL A 128 2.79 -12.67 -20.60
CA VAL A 128 1.90 -11.98 -21.55
C VAL A 128 2.45 -10.59 -21.81
N PRO A 129 2.70 -10.19 -23.07
CA PRO A 129 3.18 -8.85 -23.38
C PRO A 129 2.21 -7.78 -22.84
N TYR A 130 2.77 -6.77 -22.22
CA TYR A 130 2.05 -5.67 -21.58
C TYR A 130 1.00 -5.02 -22.49
N VAL A 131 1.22 -5.00 -23.80
CA VAL A 131 0.32 -4.41 -24.81
C VAL A 131 -1.09 -5.03 -24.76
N TYR A 132 -1.22 -6.31 -24.40
CA TYR A 132 -2.52 -7.00 -24.38
C TYR A 132 -3.36 -6.66 -23.15
N TYR A 133 -2.74 -6.47 -21.98
CA TYR A 133 -3.50 -6.17 -20.75
C TYR A 133 -3.57 -4.68 -20.43
N PHE A 134 -2.73 -3.85 -21.06
CA PHE A 134 -2.74 -2.40 -20.85
C PHE A 134 -4.10 -1.74 -21.12
N PRO A 135 -4.79 -2.02 -22.26
CA PRO A 135 -6.11 -1.43 -22.51
C PRO A 135 -7.14 -1.79 -21.44
N PHE A 136 -7.07 -3.03 -20.92
CA PHE A 136 -7.95 -3.47 -19.84
C PHE A 136 -7.67 -2.71 -18.54
N ILE A 137 -6.39 -2.56 -18.16
CA ILE A 137 -6.00 -1.78 -16.98
C ILE A 137 -6.44 -0.32 -17.15
N LEU A 138 -6.24 0.26 -18.33
CA LEU A 138 -6.67 1.63 -18.61
C LEU A 138 -8.19 1.79 -18.45
N ALA A 139 -8.97 0.86 -18.98
CA ALA A 139 -10.42 0.87 -18.81
C ALA A 139 -10.84 0.79 -17.33
N VAL A 140 -10.19 -0.05 -16.54
CA VAL A 140 -10.44 -0.16 -15.09
C VAL A 140 -10.08 1.14 -14.37
N ILE A 141 -8.97 1.78 -14.70
CA ILE A 141 -8.56 3.07 -14.12
C ILE A 141 -9.60 4.15 -14.43
N VAL A 142 -10.00 4.27 -15.70
CA VAL A 142 -11.01 5.25 -16.12
C VAL A 142 -12.34 5.00 -15.41
N TRP A 143 -12.77 3.74 -15.33
CA TRP A 143 -13.99 3.35 -14.63
C TRP A 143 -13.92 3.70 -13.14
N ALA A 144 -12.83 3.35 -12.47
CA ALA A 144 -12.62 3.66 -11.06
C ALA A 144 -12.61 5.17 -10.79
N THR A 145 -12.00 5.95 -11.67
CA THR A 145 -11.97 7.42 -11.58
C THR A 145 -13.38 8.00 -11.69
N LEU A 146 -14.18 7.54 -12.66
CA LEU A 146 -15.57 7.99 -12.82
C LEU A 146 -16.48 7.62 -11.65
N GLN A 147 -16.19 6.49 -10.98
CA GLN A 147 -17.00 6.02 -9.86
C GLN A 147 -16.69 6.74 -8.55
N TYR A 148 -15.51 7.33 -8.42
CA TYR A 148 -15.06 7.97 -7.17
C TYR A 148 -15.87 9.22 -6.83
N SER A 149 -16.09 10.14 -7.76
CA SER A 149 -16.85 11.38 -7.54
C SER A 149 -18.08 11.52 -8.42
N GLY A 150 -18.23 10.66 -9.43
CA GLY A 150 -19.34 10.69 -10.38
C GLY A 150 -19.28 11.83 -11.40
N GLY A 151 -18.18 12.59 -11.43
CA GLY A 151 -17.99 13.76 -12.29
C GLY A 151 -17.03 13.53 -13.46
N TRP A 152 -17.29 14.18 -14.59
CA TRP A 152 -16.38 14.20 -15.73
C TRP A 152 -15.08 14.97 -15.44
N GLU A 153 -15.09 15.80 -14.42
CA GLU A 153 -13.95 16.60 -13.98
C GLU A 153 -12.76 15.75 -13.59
N ASP A 154 -13.02 14.58 -13.01
CA ASP A 154 -11.96 13.63 -12.60
C ASP A 154 -11.22 13.04 -13.80
N LEU A 155 -11.90 12.87 -14.94
CA LEU A 155 -11.22 12.45 -16.17
C LEU A 155 -10.26 13.52 -16.68
N ALA A 156 -10.64 14.81 -16.56
CA ALA A 156 -9.75 15.90 -16.92
C ALA A 156 -8.52 15.91 -16.01
N VAL A 157 -8.71 15.72 -14.72
CA VAL A 157 -7.62 15.59 -13.74
C VAL A 157 -6.73 14.37 -14.06
N LEU A 158 -7.34 13.22 -14.34
CA LEU A 158 -6.60 11.99 -14.73
C LEU A 158 -5.74 12.25 -15.97
N LEU A 159 -6.29 12.89 -17.01
CA LEU A 159 -5.56 13.23 -18.23
C LEU A 159 -4.43 14.22 -17.94
N ALA A 160 -4.69 15.29 -17.19
CA ALA A 160 -3.69 16.27 -16.82
C ALA A 160 -2.49 15.64 -16.09
N PHE A 161 -2.77 14.81 -15.07
CA PHE A 161 -1.72 14.10 -14.33
C PHE A 161 -1.03 13.01 -15.16
N SER A 162 -1.71 12.41 -16.13
CA SER A 162 -1.10 11.46 -17.07
C SER A 162 -0.08 12.16 -17.95
N ILE A 163 -0.44 13.33 -18.51
CA ILE A 163 0.46 14.17 -19.31
C ILE A 163 1.64 14.64 -18.44
N PHE A 164 1.36 15.12 -17.24
CA PHE A 164 2.39 15.52 -16.28
C PHE A 164 3.37 14.40 -15.97
N GLY A 165 2.86 13.17 -15.75
CA GLY A 165 3.69 11.98 -15.54
C GLY A 165 4.57 11.61 -16.73
N LEU A 166 4.08 11.84 -17.97
CA LEU A 166 4.88 11.69 -19.20
C LEU A 166 5.97 12.77 -19.30
N LEU A 167 5.66 14.01 -18.94
CA LEU A 167 6.64 15.09 -18.89
C LEU A 167 7.74 14.80 -17.85
N CYS A 168 7.37 14.35 -16.66
CA CYS A 168 8.34 13.91 -15.64
C CYS A 168 9.28 12.82 -16.18
N LYS A 169 8.75 11.86 -16.94
CA LYS A 169 9.56 10.83 -17.59
C LYS A 169 10.52 11.43 -18.62
N LYS A 170 10.04 12.36 -19.44
CA LYS A 170 10.86 13.04 -20.48
C LYS A 170 12.00 13.85 -19.87
N PHE A 171 11.75 14.52 -18.75
CA PHE A 171 12.74 15.35 -18.05
C PHE A 171 13.56 14.59 -17.00
N HIS A 172 13.47 13.25 -16.95
CA HIS A 172 14.16 12.42 -15.97
C HIS A 172 13.88 12.78 -14.50
N VAL A 173 12.71 13.37 -14.21
CA VAL A 173 12.27 13.66 -12.85
C VAL A 173 11.80 12.38 -12.17
N SER A 174 12.27 12.12 -10.96
CA SER A 174 11.87 10.96 -10.15
C SER A 174 10.40 11.11 -9.71
N ARG A 175 9.50 10.41 -10.39
CA ARG A 175 8.06 10.41 -10.07
C ARG A 175 7.75 9.93 -8.64
N PRO A 176 8.42 8.89 -8.11
CA PRO A 176 8.23 8.48 -6.72
C PRO A 176 8.60 9.56 -5.71
N ALA A 177 9.74 10.25 -5.93
CA ALA A 177 10.17 11.33 -5.05
C ALA A 177 9.17 12.50 -5.04
N LEU A 178 8.60 12.82 -6.20
CA LEU A 178 7.57 13.85 -6.33
C LEU A 178 6.29 13.47 -5.59
N LEU A 179 5.83 12.22 -5.73
CA LEU A 179 4.64 11.73 -5.02
C LEU A 179 4.86 11.72 -3.51
N ILE A 180 6.02 11.28 -3.04
CA ILE A 180 6.38 11.30 -1.62
C ILE A 180 6.41 12.73 -1.11
N GLY A 181 7.02 13.66 -1.85
CA GLY A 181 7.04 15.08 -1.50
C GLY A 181 5.65 15.69 -1.40
N TYR A 182 4.76 15.35 -2.33
CA TYR A 182 3.35 15.77 -2.29
C TYR A 182 2.62 15.25 -1.06
N LEU A 183 2.73 13.95 -0.77
CA LEU A 183 2.07 13.33 0.40
C LEU A 183 2.61 13.89 1.73
N LEU A 184 3.90 14.20 1.79
CA LEU A 184 4.49 14.80 3.00
C LEU A 184 4.10 16.27 3.16
N SER A 185 3.94 17.02 2.06
CA SER A 185 3.59 18.44 2.14
C SER A 185 2.26 18.68 2.87
N ASP A 186 1.27 17.83 2.60
CA ASP A 186 -0.03 17.92 3.27
C ASP A 186 0.05 17.71 4.80
N ARG A 187 1.04 16.93 5.25
CA ARG A 187 1.29 16.67 6.68
C ARG A 187 2.17 17.69 7.38
N ILE A 188 2.90 18.50 6.63
CA ILE A 188 3.77 19.55 7.18
C ILE A 188 2.99 20.86 7.37
N TYR A 189 1.97 21.10 6.54
CA TYR A 189 1.17 22.33 6.57
C TYR A 189 -0.09 22.26 7.45
N ASN A 190 -0.52 21.06 7.87
CA ASN A 190 -1.62 20.80 8.80
C ASN A 190 -1.10 20.19 10.11
#